data_86b0b44f3a7aeebc89f60f87e2357e88
#
_entry.id   86b0b44f3a7aeebc89f60f87e2357e88
#
_cell.length_a   1.000
_cell.length_b   1.000
_cell.length_c   1.000
_cell.angle_alpha   90.00
_cell.angle_beta   90.00
_cell.angle_gamma   90.00
#
_symmetry.space_group_name_H-M   'P 1'
#
loop_
_entity.id
_entity.type
_entity.pdbx_description
1 polymer ?
#
loop_
_entity_poly.entity_id
_entity_poly.type
_entity_poly.pdbx_seq_one_letter_code
_entity_poly.pdbx_strand_id
1 'polypeptide(L)'
;MYKRQVSNLDVYVDGADEINAARDMIKGGGAALTREKIVAAISDKFVCIVDGTKAVDVLGEFPLPVEVIPMARSYVAREMVKLGGDPVYREGVVTDNGNVILDVHGMQITNPKEMEDKINAIAGVVTVGLFAHRGADVVITGTPQGAKIED
;
A
#
# COMPACT_ATOMS: atom_id res chain seq x y z
N MET A 1 -3.15 -21.87 -21.21
CA MET A 1 -3.40 -22.11 -19.78
C MET A 1 -2.65 -21.07 -18.98
N TYR A 2 -3.33 -20.12 -18.37
CA TYR A 2 -2.70 -19.06 -17.56
C TYR A 2 -2.24 -19.63 -16.22
N LYS A 3 -0.96 -19.95 -16.11
CA LYS A 3 -0.35 -20.34 -14.83
C LYS A 3 0.11 -19.10 -14.04
N ARG A 4 -0.86 -18.23 -13.70
CA ARG A 4 -0.58 -17.09 -12.80
C ARG A 4 -0.97 -17.37 -11.34
N GLN A 5 -1.38 -18.60 -11.05
CA GLN A 5 -1.79 -19.00 -9.71
C GLN A 5 -0.68 -19.86 -9.10
N VAL A 6 -0.13 -19.37 -8.03
CA VAL A 6 0.79 -20.09 -7.14
C VAL A 6 0.16 -20.16 -5.76
N SER A 7 0.41 -21.22 -5.03
CA SER A 7 -0.16 -21.41 -3.68
C SER A 7 0.66 -20.71 -2.61
N ASN A 8 1.96 -20.60 -2.80
CA ASN A 8 2.91 -20.03 -1.85
C ASN A 8 4.16 -19.52 -2.55
N LEU A 9 4.83 -18.54 -1.92
CA LEU A 9 6.15 -18.04 -2.32
C LEU A 9 7.05 -18.02 -1.08
N ASP A 10 8.29 -18.42 -1.25
CA ASP A 10 9.25 -18.43 -0.14
C ASP A 10 9.60 -17.00 0.29
N VAL A 11 9.89 -16.14 -0.69
CA VAL A 11 10.32 -14.75 -0.44
C VAL A 11 9.71 -13.81 -1.47
N TYR A 12 9.19 -12.69 -0.96
CA TYR A 12 8.79 -11.52 -1.76
C TYR A 12 9.72 -10.36 -1.42
N VAL A 13 10.27 -9.73 -2.43
CA VAL A 13 11.17 -8.57 -2.28
C VAL A 13 10.58 -7.39 -3.04
N ASP A 14 10.34 -6.28 -2.36
CA ASP A 14 9.77 -5.08 -2.98
C ASP A 14 10.09 -3.83 -2.15
N GLY A 15 9.81 -2.65 -2.73
CA GLY A 15 9.94 -1.37 -2.04
C GLY A 15 8.65 -0.94 -1.34
N ALA A 16 8.70 0.26 -0.76
CA ALA A 16 7.54 0.96 -0.21
C ALA A 16 7.68 2.46 -0.47
N ASP A 17 6.54 3.15 -0.52
CA ASP A 17 6.51 4.61 -0.61
C ASP A 17 6.76 5.26 0.76
N GLU A 18 6.26 4.64 1.82
CA GLU A 18 6.56 4.94 3.22
C GLU A 18 6.60 3.67 4.06
N ILE A 19 7.40 3.68 5.12
CA ILE A 19 7.45 2.62 6.12
C ILE A 19 7.70 3.24 7.51
N ASN A 20 6.97 2.75 8.51
CA ASN A 20 7.15 3.18 9.90
C ASN A 20 7.98 2.17 10.73
N ALA A 21 8.22 2.48 11.99
CA ALA A 21 9.00 1.64 12.89
C ALA A 21 8.36 0.27 13.17
N ALA A 22 7.04 0.16 13.08
CA ALA A 22 6.31 -1.09 13.20
C ALA A 22 6.33 -1.92 11.91
N ARG A 23 6.98 -1.43 10.84
CA ARG A 23 7.06 -2.03 9.51
C ARG A 23 5.72 -2.09 8.76
N ASP A 24 4.79 -1.25 9.16
CA ASP A 24 3.62 -0.96 8.37
C ASP A 24 4.01 -0.04 7.22
N MET A 25 3.39 -0.21 6.04
CA MET A 25 3.81 0.48 4.84
C MET A 25 2.66 1.15 4.10
N ILE A 26 3.00 2.19 3.35
CA ILE A 26 2.20 2.67 2.22
C ILE A 26 2.89 2.19 0.95
N LYS A 27 2.12 1.56 0.07
CA LYS A 27 2.52 1.11 -1.26
C LYS A 27 1.47 1.52 -2.28
N GLY A 28 1.85 1.48 -3.55
CA GLY A 28 0.91 1.75 -4.64
C GLY A 28 1.20 3.02 -5.44
N GLY A 29 2.32 3.69 -5.21
CA GLY A 29 2.78 4.78 -6.06
C GLY A 29 2.92 4.37 -7.53
N GLY A 30 3.27 3.12 -7.79
CA GLY A 30 3.36 2.51 -9.13
C GLY A 30 2.06 1.88 -9.65
N ALA A 31 0.93 2.05 -8.97
CA ALA A 31 -0.40 1.54 -9.36
C ALA A 31 -0.56 0.00 -9.33
N ALA A 32 0.37 -0.74 -8.74
CA ALA A 32 0.35 -2.21 -8.70
C ALA A 32 -0.07 -2.78 -7.32
N LEU A 33 -0.62 -1.95 -6.43
CA LEU A 33 -0.84 -2.27 -5.02
C LEU A 33 -1.66 -3.54 -4.77
N THR A 34 -2.66 -3.81 -5.59
CA THR A 34 -3.52 -5.00 -5.41
C THR A 34 -2.74 -6.28 -5.65
N ARG A 35 -1.99 -6.35 -6.75
CA ARG A 35 -1.16 -7.53 -7.06
C ARG A 35 -0.01 -7.68 -6.08
N GLU A 36 0.61 -6.57 -5.67
CA GLU A 36 1.64 -6.56 -4.63
C GLU A 36 1.11 -7.10 -3.30
N LYS A 37 -0.10 -6.68 -2.90
CA LYS A 37 -0.74 -7.18 -1.66
C LYS A 37 -1.05 -8.67 -1.73
N ILE A 38 -1.52 -9.17 -2.88
CA ILE A 38 -1.75 -10.59 -3.09
C ILE A 38 -0.44 -11.38 -2.97
N VAL A 39 0.62 -10.90 -3.63
CA VAL A 39 1.93 -11.54 -3.58
C VAL A 39 2.50 -11.54 -2.15
N ALA A 40 2.38 -10.42 -1.44
CA ALA A 40 2.78 -10.34 -0.03
C ALA A 40 2.02 -11.34 0.85
N ALA A 41 0.70 -11.47 0.63
CA ALA A 41 -0.16 -12.34 1.42
C ALA A 41 0.19 -13.83 1.29
N ILE A 42 0.67 -14.27 0.11
CA ILE A 42 1.04 -15.67 -0.13
C ILE A 42 2.52 -15.94 0.10
N SER A 43 3.28 -14.96 0.55
CA SER A 43 4.72 -15.08 0.78
C SER A 43 5.04 -15.39 2.23
N ASP A 44 5.92 -16.35 2.44
CA ASP A 44 6.39 -16.72 3.78
C ASP A 44 7.19 -15.58 4.41
N LYS A 45 8.00 -14.89 3.60
CA LYS A 45 8.81 -13.76 4.02
C LYS A 45 8.69 -12.59 3.06
N PHE A 46 8.44 -11.41 3.60
CA PHE A 46 8.45 -10.15 2.87
C PHE A 46 9.69 -9.35 3.27
N VAL A 47 10.58 -9.11 2.31
CA VAL A 47 11.77 -8.26 2.46
C VAL A 47 11.48 -6.92 1.79
N CYS A 48 11.39 -5.87 2.59
CA CYS A 48 11.21 -4.50 2.08
C CYS A 48 12.56 -3.82 1.90
N ILE A 49 12.82 -3.33 0.69
CA ILE A 49 14.03 -2.59 0.37
C ILE A 49 13.69 -1.12 0.14
N VAL A 50 14.23 -0.23 0.94
CA VAL A 50 13.98 1.22 0.88
C VAL A 50 15.29 1.99 1.07
N ASP A 51 15.26 3.29 0.72
CA ASP A 51 16.25 4.23 1.20
C ASP A 51 15.72 4.97 2.44
N GLY A 52 16.59 5.73 3.10
CA GLY A 52 16.24 6.42 4.36
C GLY A 52 15.13 7.47 4.23
N THR A 53 14.84 7.96 3.01
CA THR A 53 13.77 8.95 2.79
C THR A 53 12.37 8.35 2.93
N LYS A 54 12.24 7.02 2.91
CA LYS A 54 10.97 6.30 3.03
C LYS A 54 10.57 6.02 4.48
N ALA A 55 11.47 6.16 5.42
CA ALA A 55 11.21 5.94 6.85
C ALA A 55 10.49 7.16 7.44
N VAL A 56 9.31 6.92 8.04
CA VAL A 56 8.46 7.95 8.65
C VAL A 56 8.00 7.50 10.03
N ASP A 57 7.69 8.49 10.89
CA ASP A 57 7.10 8.21 12.20
C ASP A 57 5.61 7.88 12.08
N VAL A 58 4.90 8.66 11.26
CA VAL A 58 3.46 8.50 11.01
C VAL A 58 3.21 8.40 9.50
N LEU A 59 2.51 7.35 9.09
CA LEU A 59 2.14 7.15 7.69
C LEU A 59 1.11 8.19 7.23
N GLY A 60 1.20 8.60 5.96
CA GLY A 60 0.21 9.47 5.33
C GLY A 60 0.76 10.78 4.77
N GLU A 61 2.04 11.07 4.91
CA GLU A 61 2.68 12.17 4.19
C GLU A 61 2.69 11.90 2.69
N PHE A 62 3.08 10.68 2.31
CA PHE A 62 2.83 10.19 0.95
C PHE A 62 1.33 9.94 0.77
N PRO A 63 0.72 10.39 -0.34
CA PRO A 63 -0.71 10.19 -0.58
C PRO A 63 -1.06 8.70 -0.60
N LEU A 64 -2.05 8.30 0.18
CA LEU A 64 -2.46 6.91 0.29
C LEU A 64 -3.19 6.45 -0.98
N PRO A 65 -2.65 5.51 -1.75
CA PRO A 65 -3.35 4.98 -2.92
C PRO A 65 -4.50 4.06 -2.53
N VAL A 66 -5.64 4.23 -3.18
CA VAL A 66 -6.81 3.35 -3.03
C VAL A 66 -7.26 2.93 -4.42
N GLU A 67 -7.20 1.64 -4.72
CA GLU A 67 -7.72 1.09 -5.97
C GLU A 67 -9.23 0.91 -5.86
N VAL A 68 -9.96 1.44 -6.83
CA VAL A 68 -11.42 1.55 -6.77
C VAL A 68 -12.03 1.11 -8.08
N ILE A 69 -13.12 0.35 -8.02
CA ILE A 69 -13.96 0.06 -9.19
C ILE A 69 -14.43 1.38 -9.80
N PRO A 70 -14.31 1.60 -11.13
CA PRO A 70 -14.57 2.89 -11.75
C PRO A 70 -15.93 3.51 -11.39
N MET A 71 -17.00 2.72 -11.34
CA MET A 71 -18.32 3.25 -10.99
C MET A 71 -18.45 3.73 -9.54
N ALA A 72 -17.54 3.27 -8.65
CA ALA A 72 -17.58 3.65 -7.24
C ALA A 72 -16.67 4.86 -6.91
N ARG A 73 -15.98 5.42 -7.90
CA ARG A 73 -14.99 6.48 -7.68
C ARG A 73 -15.50 7.64 -6.82
N SER A 74 -16.64 8.21 -7.17
CA SER A 74 -17.20 9.35 -6.45
C SER A 74 -17.69 8.98 -5.05
N TYR A 75 -18.29 7.81 -4.91
CA TYR A 75 -18.73 7.30 -3.62
C TYR A 75 -17.55 7.08 -2.67
N VAL A 76 -16.54 6.36 -3.11
CA VAL A 76 -15.34 6.10 -2.29
C VAL A 76 -14.62 7.40 -1.95
N ALA A 77 -14.55 8.36 -2.88
CA ALA A 77 -13.96 9.68 -2.60
C ALA A 77 -14.67 10.36 -1.43
N ARG A 78 -16.01 10.36 -1.40
CA ARG A 78 -16.78 10.92 -0.28
C ARG A 78 -16.51 10.19 1.04
N GLU A 79 -16.36 8.88 1.01
CA GLU A 79 -16.02 8.11 2.20
C GLU A 79 -14.60 8.44 2.72
N MET A 80 -13.65 8.70 1.82
CA MET A 80 -12.30 9.16 2.22
C MET A 80 -12.34 10.52 2.90
N VAL A 81 -13.17 11.44 2.43
CA VAL A 81 -13.37 12.74 3.09
C VAL A 81 -13.90 12.55 4.51
N LYS A 82 -14.84 11.65 4.72
CA LYS A 82 -15.34 11.34 6.06
C LYS A 82 -14.27 10.79 7.00
N LEU A 83 -13.26 10.10 6.46
CA LEU A 83 -12.11 9.60 7.22
C LEU A 83 -11.02 10.68 7.43
N GLY A 84 -11.24 11.90 6.96
CA GLY A 84 -10.33 13.03 7.15
C GLY A 84 -9.31 13.21 6.04
N GLY A 85 -9.42 12.49 4.93
CA GLY A 85 -8.52 12.60 3.79
C GLY A 85 -9.01 13.54 2.70
N ASP A 86 -8.09 13.89 1.79
CA ASP A 86 -8.37 14.67 0.58
C ASP A 86 -8.07 13.77 -0.64
N PRO A 87 -9.11 13.10 -1.19
CA PRO A 87 -8.94 12.18 -2.31
C PRO A 87 -8.77 12.92 -3.64
N VAL A 88 -7.74 12.54 -4.39
CA VAL A 88 -7.46 13.06 -5.73
C VAL A 88 -7.46 11.91 -6.72
N TYR A 89 -8.27 12.02 -7.77
CA TYR A 89 -8.27 11.04 -8.84
C TYR A 89 -6.93 11.04 -9.58
N ARG A 90 -6.31 9.87 -9.71
CA ARG A 90 -5.07 9.71 -10.46
C ARG A 90 -5.40 9.61 -11.95
N GLU A 91 -5.38 10.76 -12.64
CA GLU A 91 -5.71 10.85 -14.05
C GLU A 91 -4.73 10.06 -14.94
N GLY A 92 -5.25 9.48 -16.01
CA GLY A 92 -4.45 8.77 -17.01
C GLY A 92 -3.93 7.41 -16.56
N VAL A 93 -4.32 6.92 -15.39
CA VAL A 93 -3.89 5.63 -14.85
C VAL A 93 -5.07 4.66 -14.81
N VAL A 94 -4.87 3.50 -15.42
CA VAL A 94 -5.75 2.33 -15.29
C VAL A 94 -4.88 1.20 -14.73
N THR A 95 -5.33 0.56 -13.66
CA THR A 95 -4.59 -0.54 -13.06
C THR A 95 -4.59 -1.78 -13.94
N ASP A 96 -3.71 -2.74 -13.65
CA ASP A 96 -3.69 -4.05 -14.33
C ASP A 96 -5.01 -4.82 -14.20
N ASN A 97 -5.88 -4.40 -13.26
CA ASN A 97 -7.18 -5.02 -13.01
C ASN A 97 -8.33 -4.23 -13.67
N GLY A 98 -8.02 -3.21 -14.46
CA GLY A 98 -9.02 -2.36 -15.12
C GLY A 98 -9.68 -1.33 -14.22
N ASN A 99 -9.08 -1.01 -13.08
CA ASN A 99 -9.62 -0.09 -12.10
C ASN A 99 -8.90 1.27 -12.11
N VAL A 100 -9.41 2.20 -11.31
CA VAL A 100 -8.84 3.53 -11.11
C VAL A 100 -8.23 3.65 -9.72
N ILE A 101 -7.43 4.70 -9.50
CA ILE A 101 -6.82 4.99 -8.21
C ILE A 101 -7.24 6.37 -7.73
N LEU A 102 -7.57 6.43 -6.44
CA LEU A 102 -7.65 7.67 -5.69
C LEU A 102 -6.39 7.79 -4.83
N ASP A 103 -5.69 8.90 -4.93
CA ASP A 103 -4.59 9.27 -4.04
C ASP A 103 -5.13 10.14 -2.92
N VAL A 104 -5.12 9.62 -1.70
CA VAL A 104 -5.73 10.31 -0.55
C VAL A 104 -4.64 11.07 0.21
N HIS A 105 -4.69 12.40 0.10
CA HIS A 105 -3.76 13.31 0.75
C HIS A 105 -4.19 13.66 2.17
N GLY A 106 -3.25 14.16 2.97
CA GLY A 106 -3.52 14.78 4.26
C GLY A 106 -3.93 13.83 5.37
N MET A 107 -3.75 12.53 5.18
CA MET A 107 -4.04 11.56 6.23
C MET A 107 -2.90 11.50 7.24
N GLN A 108 -3.26 11.39 8.53
CA GLN A 108 -2.34 11.07 9.62
C GLN A 108 -2.74 9.71 10.18
N ILE A 109 -2.07 8.66 9.71
CA ILE A 109 -2.48 7.29 9.98
C ILE A 109 -1.73 6.77 11.21
N THR A 110 -2.32 7.00 12.38
CA THR A 110 -1.75 6.61 13.67
C THR A 110 -2.08 5.16 14.04
N ASN A 111 -3.13 4.60 13.46
CA ASN A 111 -3.51 3.19 13.61
C ASN A 111 -3.68 2.55 12.22
N PRO A 112 -2.57 2.12 11.58
CA PRO A 112 -2.61 1.61 10.21
C PRO A 112 -3.51 0.39 10.01
N LYS A 113 -3.54 -0.55 10.94
CA LYS A 113 -4.39 -1.76 10.82
C LYS A 113 -5.87 -1.41 10.83
N GLU A 114 -6.29 -0.56 11.76
CA GLU A 114 -7.68 -0.10 11.83
C GLU A 114 -8.08 0.66 10.56
N MET A 115 -7.20 1.52 10.06
CA MET A 115 -7.47 2.28 8.84
C MET A 115 -7.55 1.38 7.61
N GLU A 116 -6.66 0.38 7.52
CA GLU A 116 -6.71 -0.64 6.47
C GLU A 116 -8.06 -1.37 6.46
N ASP A 117 -8.53 -1.80 7.62
CA ASP A 117 -9.84 -2.46 7.78
C ASP A 117 -10.99 -1.54 7.36
N LYS A 118 -11.00 -0.30 7.84
CA LYS A 118 -12.06 0.67 7.54
C LYS A 118 -12.18 0.95 6.05
N ILE A 119 -11.06 1.15 5.37
CA ILE A 119 -11.06 1.47 3.94
C ILE A 119 -11.43 0.23 3.11
N ASN A 120 -10.88 -0.93 3.43
CA ASN A 120 -11.22 -2.17 2.73
C ASN A 120 -12.69 -2.57 2.89
N ALA A 121 -13.37 -2.11 3.92
CA ALA A 121 -14.79 -2.39 4.14
C ALA A 121 -15.73 -1.51 3.30
N ILE A 122 -15.22 -0.49 2.62
CA ILE A 122 -16.03 0.41 1.78
C ILE A 122 -16.38 -0.27 0.46
N ALA A 123 -17.67 -0.30 0.12
CA ALA A 123 -18.12 -0.86 -1.15
C ALA A 123 -17.44 -0.16 -2.34
N GLY A 124 -16.88 -0.94 -3.26
CA GLY A 124 -16.17 -0.44 -4.43
C GLY A 124 -14.66 -0.28 -4.24
N VAL A 125 -14.15 -0.35 -3.04
CA VAL A 125 -12.71 -0.45 -2.81
C VAL A 125 -12.24 -1.85 -3.16
N VAL A 126 -11.25 -1.93 -4.03
CA VAL A 126 -10.58 -3.19 -4.40
C VAL A 126 -9.47 -3.47 -3.40
N THR A 127 -8.60 -2.48 -3.18
CA THR A 127 -7.47 -2.60 -2.26
C THR A 127 -7.03 -1.21 -1.82
N VAL A 128 -6.67 -1.07 -0.55
CA VAL A 128 -5.99 0.11 -0.03
C VAL A 128 -4.48 -0.11 0.02
N GLY A 129 -3.72 0.94 -0.24
CA GLY A 129 -2.26 0.91 -0.22
C GLY A 129 -1.63 0.86 1.18
N LEU A 130 -2.39 0.60 2.22
CA LEU A 130 -1.88 0.30 3.57
C LEU A 130 -1.56 -1.19 3.68
N PHE A 131 -0.31 -1.51 4.03
CA PHE A 131 0.18 -2.86 4.27
C PHE A 131 0.55 -2.97 5.75
N ALA A 132 -0.45 -3.13 6.62
CA ALA A 132 -0.30 -3.17 8.06
C ALA A 132 -0.66 -4.54 8.64
N HIS A 133 -1.69 -5.22 8.14
CA HIS A 133 -1.99 -6.60 8.53
C HIS A 133 -0.88 -7.54 8.08
N ARG A 134 -0.33 -7.30 6.88
CA ARG A 134 0.84 -7.99 6.36
C ARG A 134 1.92 -6.95 6.04
N GLY A 135 2.70 -6.57 7.05
CA GLY A 135 3.86 -5.70 6.92
C GLY A 135 5.11 -6.46 6.47
N ALA A 136 6.26 -5.78 6.51
CA ALA A 136 7.54 -6.40 6.18
C ALA A 136 8.08 -7.25 7.34
N ASP A 137 8.67 -8.40 7.01
CA ASP A 137 9.39 -9.22 7.98
C ASP A 137 10.82 -8.73 8.16
N VAL A 138 11.43 -8.29 7.06
CA VAL A 138 12.79 -7.77 7.03
C VAL A 138 12.78 -6.43 6.30
N VAL A 139 13.50 -5.45 6.83
CA VAL A 139 13.71 -4.15 6.17
C VAL A 139 15.18 -3.97 5.86
N ILE A 140 15.49 -3.70 4.61
CA ILE A 140 16.85 -3.36 4.16
C ILE A 140 16.82 -1.88 3.74
N THR A 141 17.53 -1.05 4.50
CA THR A 141 17.63 0.38 4.22
C THR A 141 18.97 0.71 3.58
N GLY A 142 18.93 1.27 2.38
CA GLY A 142 20.12 1.82 1.73
C GLY A 142 20.54 3.13 2.39
N THR A 143 21.81 3.22 2.81
CA THR A 143 22.40 4.42 3.39
C THR A 143 23.72 4.77 2.69
N PRO A 144 24.25 6.01 2.85
CA PRO A 144 25.56 6.37 2.31
C PRO A 144 26.70 5.47 2.84
N GLN A 145 26.50 4.81 3.98
CA GLN A 145 27.49 3.91 4.61
C GLN A 145 27.25 2.44 4.25
N GLY A 146 26.27 2.14 3.42
CA GLY A 146 25.92 0.78 3.02
C GLY A 146 24.49 0.38 3.44
N ALA A 147 24.19 -0.89 3.32
CA ALA A 147 22.87 -1.42 3.67
C ALA A 147 22.75 -1.70 5.18
N LYS A 148 21.67 -1.21 5.77
CA LYS A 148 21.26 -1.56 7.14
C LYS A 148 20.14 -2.60 7.05
N ILE A 149 20.32 -3.73 7.71
CA ILE A 149 19.36 -4.85 7.71
C ILE A 149 18.72 -4.93 9.10
N GLU A 150 17.40 -4.96 9.13
CA GLU A 150 16.58 -5.11 10.34
C GLU A 150 15.65 -6.30 10.17
N ASP A 151 15.90 -7.35 10.93
CA ASP A 151 15.09 -8.58 10.99
C ASP A 151 13.93 -8.44 11.98
#